data_f059aefb9a14ec5649fbb68c849dd4f9
#
_entry.id   f059aefb9a14ec5649fbb68c849dd4f9
#
_cell.length_a   1.000
_cell.length_b   1.000
_cell.length_c   1.000
_cell.angle_alpha   90.00
_cell.angle_beta   90.00
_cell.angle_gamma   90.00
#
_symmetry.space_group_name_H-M   'P 1'
#
loop_
_entity.id
_entity.type
_entity.pdbx_description
1 polymer ?
#
loop_
_entity_poly.entity_id
_entity_poly.type
_entity_poly.pdbx_seq_one_letter_code
_entity_poly.pdbx_strand_id
1 'polypeptide(L)'
;MPDYEKILRLLIQPEKDWSFVSLSFFAAFVIFYIIYIALGRTNRRLILTYVTIFSLFFAWKANGPLMVLLPATAIFSWWSTRQMMHSDRFRRLWLTVIIIVDLAPLLYFKYTNFFISTINSIVHSNFAPLDLLLPVGISFYTFQAISYSIDVYKWKFTSETPLPEYLFYLTFFPLLMAGPITRAEVLIPQLRHHLPTATTRKANPSIGLCLIIVGLIKKAVIADYIADRKST
;
A
#
# COMPACT_ATOMS: atom_id res chain seq x y z
N MET A 1 -17.69 -18.04 25.77
CA MET A 1 -17.84 -17.10 24.66
C MET A 1 -18.08 -17.89 23.40
N PRO A 2 -19.13 -17.62 22.65
CA PRO A 2 -19.39 -18.33 21.39
C PRO A 2 -18.26 -18.14 20.38
N ASP A 3 -17.96 -19.17 19.61
CA ASP A 3 -16.79 -19.20 18.71
C ASP A 3 -16.78 -18.08 17.65
N TYR A 4 -17.97 -17.55 17.29
CA TYR A 4 -18.06 -16.42 16.35
C TYR A 4 -17.50 -15.10 16.93
N GLU A 5 -17.57 -14.86 18.24
CA GLU A 5 -16.96 -13.66 18.84
C GLU A 5 -15.43 -13.74 18.82
N LYS A 6 -14.84 -14.94 18.98
CA LYS A 6 -13.40 -15.13 18.83
C LYS A 6 -12.95 -14.86 17.39
N ILE A 7 -13.72 -15.36 16.41
CA ILE A 7 -13.46 -15.14 15.00
C ILE A 7 -13.60 -13.64 14.66
N LEU A 8 -14.64 -12.98 15.19
CA LEU A 8 -14.87 -11.55 14.97
C LEU A 8 -13.75 -10.69 15.57
N ARG A 9 -13.27 -11.02 16.76
CA ARG A 9 -12.12 -10.34 17.38
C ARG A 9 -10.84 -10.54 16.57
N LEU A 10 -10.56 -11.76 16.11
CA LEU A 10 -9.43 -12.07 15.23
C LEU A 10 -9.48 -11.26 13.92
N LEU A 11 -10.68 -11.04 13.37
CA LEU A 11 -10.84 -10.28 12.13
C LEU A 11 -10.79 -8.76 12.36
N ILE A 12 -11.29 -8.26 13.50
CA ILE A 12 -11.49 -6.83 13.73
C ILE A 12 -10.31 -6.17 14.45
N GLN A 13 -9.66 -6.84 15.39
CA GLN A 13 -8.56 -6.23 16.14
C GLN A 13 -7.27 -6.13 15.29
N PRO A 14 -6.53 -5.01 15.36
CA PRO A 14 -5.20 -4.93 14.75
C PRO A 14 -4.28 -5.98 15.37
N GLU A 15 -3.59 -6.73 14.53
CA GLU A 15 -2.63 -7.75 14.98
C GLU A 15 -1.21 -7.24 14.71
N LYS A 16 -0.35 -7.28 15.73
CA LYS A 16 1.05 -6.83 15.62
C LYS A 16 1.83 -7.64 14.58
N ASP A 17 1.46 -8.90 14.37
CA ASP A 17 2.15 -9.83 13.46
C ASP A 17 1.36 -10.12 12.17
N TRP A 18 0.46 -9.20 11.77
CA TRP A 18 -0.29 -9.33 10.53
C TRP A 18 0.63 -9.24 9.31
N SER A 19 0.97 -10.37 8.77
CA SER A 19 1.87 -10.49 7.62
C SER A 19 1.35 -11.51 6.60
N PHE A 20 1.93 -11.53 5.41
CA PHE A 20 1.58 -12.50 4.36
C PHE A 20 1.84 -13.97 4.74
N VAL A 21 2.59 -14.22 5.81
CA VAL A 21 2.90 -15.57 6.31
C VAL A 21 1.96 -16.01 7.43
N SER A 22 1.13 -15.10 7.96
CA SER A 22 0.22 -15.42 9.07
C SER A 22 -0.95 -16.29 8.62
N LEU A 23 -1.37 -17.24 9.45
CA LEU A 23 -2.53 -18.08 9.19
C LEU A 23 -3.82 -17.26 9.04
N SER A 24 -3.96 -16.20 9.84
CA SER A 24 -5.08 -15.26 9.79
C SER A 24 -5.19 -14.59 8.43
N PHE A 25 -4.04 -14.17 7.85
CA PHE A 25 -4.01 -13.62 6.50
C PHE A 25 -4.45 -14.66 5.46
N PHE A 26 -3.94 -15.89 5.54
CA PHE A 26 -4.33 -16.93 4.60
C PHE A 26 -5.83 -17.22 4.62
N ALA A 27 -6.43 -17.31 5.80
CA ALA A 27 -7.88 -17.49 5.92
C ALA A 27 -8.66 -16.32 5.30
N ALA A 28 -8.27 -15.08 5.61
CA ALA A 28 -8.88 -13.89 5.02
C ALA A 28 -8.67 -13.83 3.50
N PHE A 29 -7.49 -14.22 3.00
CA PHE A 29 -7.18 -14.24 1.58
C PHE A 29 -7.98 -15.30 0.80
N VAL A 30 -8.22 -16.47 1.38
CA VAL A 30 -9.09 -17.50 0.77
C VAL A 30 -10.52 -16.97 0.63
N ILE A 31 -11.06 -16.35 1.69
CA ILE A 31 -12.40 -15.73 1.64
C ILE A 31 -12.43 -14.61 0.59
N PHE A 32 -11.42 -13.74 0.61
CA PHE A 32 -11.26 -12.69 -0.40
C PHE A 32 -11.28 -13.25 -1.82
N TYR A 33 -10.51 -14.31 -2.06
CA TYR A 33 -10.37 -14.89 -3.40
C TYR A 33 -11.67 -15.55 -3.90
N ILE A 34 -12.40 -16.23 -3.01
CA ILE A 34 -13.71 -16.83 -3.33
C ILE A 34 -14.70 -15.72 -3.75
N ILE A 35 -14.79 -14.65 -2.98
CA ILE A 35 -15.67 -13.51 -3.28
C ILE A 35 -15.21 -12.80 -4.57
N TYR A 36 -13.90 -12.63 -4.76
CA TYR A 36 -13.34 -12.04 -5.97
C TYR A 36 -13.74 -12.82 -7.24
N ILE A 37 -13.68 -14.15 -7.21
CA ILE A 37 -14.13 -15.00 -8.33
C ILE A 37 -15.63 -14.85 -8.57
N ALA A 38 -16.43 -14.82 -7.51
CA ALA A 38 -17.89 -14.63 -7.62
C ALA A 38 -18.24 -13.27 -8.23
N LEU A 39 -17.55 -12.20 -7.84
CA LEU A 39 -17.72 -10.85 -8.37
C LEU A 39 -17.14 -10.68 -9.78
N GLY A 40 -16.17 -11.47 -10.17
CA GLY A 40 -15.44 -11.36 -11.45
C GLY A 40 -16.33 -11.52 -12.69
N ARG A 41 -17.57 -11.98 -12.52
CA ARG A 41 -18.61 -12.06 -13.57
C ARG A 41 -19.54 -10.85 -13.62
N THR A 42 -19.37 -9.87 -12.73
CA THR A 42 -20.31 -8.77 -12.54
C THR A 42 -19.79 -7.47 -13.17
N ASN A 43 -19.60 -6.44 -12.38
CA ASN A 43 -19.24 -5.11 -12.87
C ASN A 43 -17.80 -4.76 -12.42
N ARG A 44 -16.98 -4.22 -13.33
CA ARG A 44 -15.61 -3.74 -13.05
C ARG A 44 -15.54 -2.81 -11.83
N ARG A 45 -16.50 -1.91 -11.68
CA ARG A 45 -16.54 -0.97 -10.54
C ARG A 45 -16.67 -1.71 -9.21
N LEU A 46 -17.49 -2.76 -9.16
CA LEU A 46 -17.67 -3.57 -7.95
C LEU A 46 -16.38 -4.29 -7.57
N ILE A 47 -15.65 -4.84 -8.54
CA ILE A 47 -14.36 -5.51 -8.29
C ILE A 47 -13.33 -4.52 -7.77
N LEU A 48 -13.21 -3.34 -8.40
CA LEU A 48 -12.32 -2.27 -7.94
C LEU A 48 -12.61 -1.87 -6.49
N THR A 49 -13.87 -1.59 -6.19
CA THR A 49 -14.30 -1.19 -4.85
C THR A 49 -14.03 -2.31 -3.84
N TYR A 50 -14.36 -3.55 -4.20
CA TYR A 50 -14.14 -4.71 -3.32
C TYR A 50 -12.65 -4.90 -2.98
N VAL A 51 -11.78 -4.90 -4.00
CA VAL A 51 -10.33 -5.06 -3.79
C VAL A 51 -9.75 -3.87 -3.01
N THR A 52 -10.22 -2.66 -3.25
CA THR A 52 -9.79 -1.48 -2.49
C THR A 52 -10.22 -1.58 -1.03
N ILE A 53 -11.46 -2.00 -0.75
CA ILE A 53 -11.95 -2.21 0.62
C ILE A 53 -11.12 -3.29 1.33
N PHE A 54 -10.86 -4.41 0.67
CA PHE A 54 -10.01 -5.45 1.25
C PHE A 54 -8.57 -4.96 1.50
N SER A 55 -8.03 -4.14 0.60
CA SER A 55 -6.70 -3.54 0.77
C SER A 55 -6.64 -2.59 1.96
N LEU A 56 -7.69 -1.79 2.16
CA LEU A 56 -7.82 -0.92 3.33
C LEU A 56 -8.02 -1.74 4.62
N PHE A 57 -8.81 -2.81 4.58
CA PHE A 57 -8.93 -3.74 5.70
C PHE A 57 -7.57 -4.35 6.06
N PHE A 58 -6.80 -4.78 5.07
CA PHE A 58 -5.45 -5.28 5.27
C PHE A 58 -4.52 -4.23 5.90
N ALA A 59 -4.56 -2.99 5.41
CA ALA A 59 -3.80 -1.88 5.98
C ALA A 59 -4.21 -1.57 7.42
N TRP A 60 -5.50 -1.65 7.73
CA TRP A 60 -6.00 -1.46 9.09
C TRP A 60 -5.54 -2.54 10.07
N LYS A 61 -5.56 -3.79 9.65
CA LYS A 61 -5.03 -4.91 10.45
C LYS A 61 -3.54 -4.74 10.78
N ALA A 62 -2.76 -4.21 9.84
CA ALA A 62 -1.32 -3.98 9.99
C ALA A 62 -0.97 -2.71 10.78
N ASN A 63 -1.77 -1.65 10.68
CA ASN A 63 -1.44 -0.31 11.18
C ASN A 63 -2.41 0.24 12.24
N GLY A 64 -3.55 -0.42 12.46
CA GLY A 64 -4.61 0.11 13.30
C GLY A 64 -5.10 1.49 12.80
N PRO A 65 -5.29 2.47 13.72
CA PRO A 65 -5.80 3.80 13.36
C PRO A 65 -4.91 4.57 12.38
N LEU A 66 -3.60 4.29 12.34
CA LEU A 66 -2.65 4.95 11.44
C LEU A 66 -2.89 4.61 9.96
N MET A 67 -3.73 3.60 9.67
CA MET A 67 -4.14 3.31 8.29
C MET A 67 -4.78 4.50 7.58
N VAL A 68 -5.37 5.46 8.34
CA VAL A 68 -6.03 6.65 7.77
C VAL A 68 -5.04 7.50 6.95
N LEU A 69 -3.75 7.45 7.26
CA LEU A 69 -2.72 8.15 6.50
C LEU A 69 -2.68 7.72 5.03
N LEU A 70 -2.90 6.44 4.75
CA LEU A 70 -2.85 5.89 3.39
C LEU A 70 -3.94 6.47 2.46
N PRO A 71 -5.25 6.40 2.77
CA PRO A 71 -6.27 7.04 1.95
C PRO A 71 -6.18 8.58 1.99
N ALA A 72 -5.73 9.18 3.08
CA ALA A 72 -5.52 10.63 3.15
C ALA A 72 -4.44 11.08 2.15
N THR A 73 -3.27 10.42 2.14
CA THR A 73 -2.22 10.65 1.14
C THR A 73 -2.76 10.43 -0.27
N ALA A 74 -3.51 9.35 -0.50
CA ALA A 74 -4.06 9.05 -1.82
C ALA A 74 -5.01 10.16 -2.32
N ILE A 75 -5.93 10.62 -1.48
CA ILE A 75 -6.90 11.67 -1.84
C ILE A 75 -6.17 12.99 -2.10
N PHE A 76 -5.24 13.36 -1.21
CA PHE A 76 -4.47 14.59 -1.35
C PHE A 76 -3.63 14.60 -2.63
N SER A 77 -2.83 13.55 -2.87
CA SER A 77 -1.95 13.45 -4.05
C SER A 77 -2.77 13.42 -5.34
N TRP A 78 -3.89 12.68 -5.36
CA TRP A 78 -4.79 12.65 -6.52
C TRP A 78 -5.36 14.03 -6.83
N TRP A 79 -5.92 14.69 -5.81
CA TRP A 79 -6.53 16.02 -5.99
C TRP A 79 -5.50 17.05 -6.44
N SER A 80 -4.35 17.11 -5.76
CA SER A 80 -3.28 18.07 -6.04
C SER A 80 -2.67 17.84 -7.44
N THR A 81 -2.48 16.56 -7.85
CA THR A 81 -2.00 16.22 -9.18
C THR A 81 -3.00 16.64 -10.26
N ARG A 82 -4.30 16.51 -9.99
CA ARG A 82 -5.33 16.98 -10.90
C ARG A 82 -5.30 18.52 -11.04
N GLN A 83 -5.13 19.26 -9.94
CA GLN A 83 -4.96 20.72 -10.00
C GLN A 83 -3.70 21.11 -10.78
N MET A 84 -2.61 20.35 -10.60
CA MET A 84 -1.37 20.53 -11.38
C MET A 84 -1.58 20.36 -12.88
N MET A 85 -2.42 19.41 -13.32
CA MET A 85 -2.72 19.20 -14.73
C MET A 85 -3.49 20.38 -15.38
N HIS A 86 -4.34 21.05 -14.61
CA HIS A 86 -5.17 22.15 -15.07
C HIS A 86 -4.51 23.54 -14.93
N SER A 87 -3.29 23.62 -14.38
CA SER A 87 -2.62 24.88 -14.06
C SER A 87 -1.23 24.96 -14.68
N ASP A 88 -1.12 25.50 -15.88
CA ASP A 88 0.17 25.63 -16.57
C ASP A 88 1.14 26.54 -15.81
N ARG A 89 0.65 27.68 -15.28
CA ARG A 89 1.46 28.69 -14.60
C ARG A 89 2.07 28.21 -13.27
N PHE A 90 1.28 27.44 -12.48
CA PHE A 90 1.68 27.01 -11.13
C PHE A 90 2.07 25.53 -11.07
N ARG A 91 2.34 24.91 -12.19
CA ARG A 91 2.63 23.46 -12.27
C ARG A 91 3.82 23.04 -11.43
N ARG A 92 4.90 23.84 -11.41
CA ARG A 92 6.07 23.58 -10.56
C ARG A 92 5.74 23.72 -9.08
N LEU A 93 4.96 24.74 -8.72
CA LEU A 93 4.53 24.96 -7.34
C LEU A 93 3.71 23.78 -6.82
N TRP A 94 2.73 23.32 -7.61
CA TRP A 94 1.93 22.14 -7.26
C TRP A 94 2.79 20.91 -7.04
N LEU A 95 3.75 20.61 -7.92
CA LEU A 95 4.66 19.49 -7.75
C LEU A 95 5.45 19.60 -6.44
N THR A 96 5.98 20.78 -6.14
CA THR A 96 6.73 21.02 -4.89
C THR A 96 5.86 20.80 -3.66
N VAL A 97 4.63 21.32 -3.67
CA VAL A 97 3.67 21.13 -2.56
C VAL A 97 3.33 19.65 -2.39
N ILE A 98 3.07 18.92 -3.48
CA ILE A 98 2.78 17.48 -3.43
C ILE A 98 3.95 16.73 -2.77
N ILE A 99 5.17 16.97 -3.23
CA ILE A 99 6.36 16.31 -2.69
C ILE A 99 6.54 16.61 -1.20
N ILE A 100 6.40 17.86 -0.78
CA ILE A 100 6.56 18.26 0.62
C ILE A 100 5.49 17.61 1.50
N VAL A 101 4.22 17.67 1.09
CA VAL A 101 3.11 17.14 1.89
C VAL A 101 3.12 15.62 1.93
N ASP A 102 3.44 14.95 0.83
CA ASP A 102 3.53 13.48 0.80
C ASP A 102 4.73 12.97 1.62
N LEU A 103 5.86 13.70 1.63
CA LEU A 103 7.03 13.36 2.45
C LEU A 103 6.85 13.67 3.94
N ALA A 104 6.01 14.62 4.31
CA ALA A 104 5.87 15.06 5.69
C ALA A 104 5.52 13.93 6.68
N PRO A 105 4.52 13.05 6.44
CA PRO A 105 4.26 11.90 7.30
C PRO A 105 5.45 10.93 7.38
N LEU A 106 6.11 10.67 6.24
CA LEU A 106 7.28 9.80 6.22
C LEU A 106 8.44 10.36 7.05
N LEU A 107 8.72 11.65 6.94
CA LEU A 107 9.74 12.33 7.73
C LEU A 107 9.38 12.29 9.22
N TYR A 108 8.12 12.56 9.55
CA TYR A 108 7.65 12.56 10.93
C TYR A 108 7.76 11.17 11.58
N PHE A 109 7.20 10.13 10.98
CA PHE A 109 7.17 8.81 11.62
C PHE A 109 8.50 8.06 11.56
N LYS A 110 9.28 8.23 10.50
CA LYS A 110 10.49 7.45 10.28
C LYS A 110 11.76 8.15 10.73
N TYR A 111 11.85 9.47 10.57
CA TYR A 111 13.10 10.18 10.73
C TYR A 111 13.17 11.12 11.94
N THR A 112 12.07 11.36 12.66
CA THR A 112 12.08 12.24 13.85
C THR A 112 13.09 11.78 14.89
N ASN A 113 13.11 10.51 15.27
CA ASN A 113 14.06 10.01 16.27
C ASN A 113 15.51 10.03 15.78
N PHE A 114 15.72 9.84 14.47
CA PHE A 114 17.04 10.03 13.88
C PHE A 114 17.51 11.49 14.00
N PHE A 115 16.64 12.48 13.72
CA PHE A 115 16.99 13.88 13.89
C PHE A 115 17.20 14.24 15.35
N ILE A 116 16.37 13.75 16.28
CA ILE A 116 16.54 13.95 17.72
C ILE A 116 17.91 13.42 18.17
N SER A 117 18.29 12.20 17.79
CA SER A 117 19.57 11.61 18.17
C SER A 117 20.75 12.38 17.57
N THR A 118 20.63 12.86 16.34
CA THR A 118 21.66 13.66 15.69
C THR A 118 21.83 15.02 16.38
N ILE A 119 20.73 15.70 16.70
CA ILE A 119 20.76 16.97 17.43
C ILE A 119 21.38 16.78 18.83
N ASN A 120 20.96 15.73 19.55
CA ASN A 120 21.54 15.42 20.87
C ASN A 120 23.06 15.22 20.79
N SER A 121 23.55 14.56 19.74
CA SER A 121 24.99 14.34 19.55
C SER A 121 25.76 15.62 19.23
N ILE A 122 25.16 16.55 18.48
CA ILE A 122 25.82 17.81 18.05
C ILE A 122 25.77 18.87 19.15
N VAL A 123 24.61 19.04 19.77
CA VAL A 123 24.35 20.15 20.73
C VAL A 123 24.53 19.70 22.19
N HIS A 124 24.89 18.42 22.42
CA HIS A 124 24.98 17.79 23.73
C HIS A 124 23.70 17.97 24.58
N SER A 125 22.53 17.94 23.91
CA SER A 125 21.21 18.01 24.56
C SER A 125 20.70 16.60 24.86
N ASN A 126 19.68 16.50 25.75
CA ASN A 126 19.08 15.22 26.16
C ASN A 126 17.57 15.22 25.84
N PHE A 127 17.21 15.51 24.59
CA PHE A 127 15.82 15.33 24.16
C PHE A 127 15.44 13.85 24.15
N ALA A 128 14.35 13.50 24.79
CA ALA A 128 13.84 12.14 24.81
C ALA A 128 13.35 11.71 23.42
N PRO A 129 13.63 10.48 22.97
CA PRO A 129 13.07 9.94 21.75
C PRO A 129 11.54 9.82 21.88
N LEU A 130 10.83 10.04 20.78
CA LEU A 130 9.38 9.88 20.73
C LEU A 130 9.03 8.41 20.49
N ASP A 131 8.01 7.93 21.20
CA ASP A 131 7.45 6.57 20.95
C ASP A 131 6.49 6.62 19.74
N LEU A 132 7.07 6.63 18.54
CA LEU A 132 6.35 6.71 17.28
C LEU A 132 6.23 5.31 16.67
N LEU A 133 5.00 4.82 16.56
CA LEU A 133 4.71 3.61 15.79
C LEU A 133 4.86 3.91 14.30
N LEU A 134 5.82 3.24 13.63
CA LEU A 134 6.03 3.40 12.20
C LEU A 134 4.93 2.70 11.39
N PRO A 135 4.11 3.42 10.62
CA PRO A 135 3.09 2.78 9.78
C PRO A 135 3.72 1.88 8.71
N VAL A 136 3.26 0.64 8.65
CA VAL A 136 3.71 -0.33 7.65
C VAL A 136 3.35 0.18 6.24
N GLY A 137 4.34 0.15 5.36
CA GLY A 137 4.16 0.57 3.97
C GLY A 137 4.30 2.09 3.73
N ILE A 138 4.48 2.93 4.77
CA ILE A 138 4.53 4.39 4.60
C ILE A 138 5.54 4.84 3.54
N SER A 139 6.72 4.25 3.49
CA SER A 139 7.74 4.58 2.49
C SER A 139 7.29 4.20 1.08
N PHE A 140 6.65 3.03 0.93
CA PHE A 140 6.24 2.51 -0.38
C PHE A 140 5.15 3.36 -0.99
N TYR A 141 4.05 3.60 -0.27
CA TYR A 141 2.94 4.38 -0.82
C TYR A 141 3.30 5.87 -1.01
N THR A 142 4.15 6.44 -0.14
CA THR A 142 4.66 7.81 -0.31
C THR A 142 5.46 7.94 -1.61
N PHE A 143 6.46 7.07 -1.85
CA PHE A 143 7.23 7.13 -3.08
C PHE A 143 6.40 6.77 -4.32
N GLN A 144 5.41 5.91 -4.19
CA GLN A 144 4.50 5.57 -5.27
C GLN A 144 3.61 6.77 -5.65
N ALA A 145 3.09 7.52 -4.67
CA ALA A 145 2.32 8.75 -4.88
C ALA A 145 3.17 9.84 -5.55
N ILE A 146 4.39 10.06 -5.05
CA ILE A 146 5.34 11.02 -5.63
C ILE A 146 5.72 10.63 -7.05
N SER A 147 5.98 9.33 -7.31
CA SER A 147 6.30 8.83 -8.65
C SER A 147 5.18 9.13 -9.66
N TYR A 148 3.92 8.89 -9.25
CA TYR A 148 2.76 9.24 -10.08
C TYR A 148 2.72 10.73 -10.42
N SER A 149 2.88 11.59 -9.42
CA SER A 149 2.83 13.05 -9.61
C SER A 149 3.97 13.55 -10.50
N ILE A 150 5.18 12.96 -10.36
CA ILE A 150 6.33 13.26 -11.23
C ILE A 150 6.08 12.78 -12.67
N ASP A 151 5.52 11.59 -12.87
CA ASP A 151 5.25 11.06 -14.21
C ASP A 151 4.17 11.89 -14.93
N VAL A 152 3.16 12.38 -14.21
CA VAL A 152 2.17 13.34 -14.72
C VAL A 152 2.82 14.70 -15.01
N TYR A 153 3.69 15.20 -14.13
CA TYR A 153 4.42 16.45 -14.37
C TYR A 153 5.29 16.38 -15.63
N LYS A 154 5.95 15.26 -15.87
CA LYS A 154 6.81 15.02 -17.04
C LYS A 154 6.04 14.65 -18.32
N TRP A 155 4.70 14.68 -18.29
CA TRP A 155 3.85 14.26 -19.42
C TRP A 155 4.04 12.80 -19.87
N LYS A 156 4.66 11.96 -19.03
CA LYS A 156 4.80 10.53 -19.31
C LYS A 156 3.50 9.78 -19.14
N PHE A 157 2.64 10.27 -18.24
CA PHE A 157 1.33 9.73 -17.97
C PHE A 157 0.31 10.88 -18.01
N THR A 158 -0.46 10.95 -19.10
CA THR A 158 -1.39 12.04 -19.39
C THR A 158 -2.85 11.67 -19.21
N SER A 159 -3.13 10.40 -18.96
CA SER A 159 -4.50 9.92 -18.78
C SER A 159 -5.07 10.40 -17.45
N GLU A 160 -6.19 11.12 -17.48
CA GLU A 160 -6.95 11.39 -16.26
C GLU A 160 -7.33 10.09 -15.57
N THR A 161 -6.89 9.96 -14.31
CA THR A 161 -7.17 8.78 -13.50
C THR A 161 -8.31 9.10 -12.55
N PRO A 162 -9.45 8.38 -12.62
CA PRO A 162 -10.53 8.52 -11.66
C PRO A 162 -10.04 8.15 -10.24
N LEU A 163 -10.60 8.82 -9.22
CA LEU A 163 -10.23 8.57 -7.82
C LEU A 163 -10.27 7.09 -7.41
N PRO A 164 -11.29 6.28 -7.80
CA PRO A 164 -11.30 4.85 -7.44
C PRO A 164 -10.13 4.06 -8.01
N GLU A 165 -9.68 4.38 -9.23
CA GLU A 165 -8.52 3.73 -9.87
C GLU A 165 -7.22 4.15 -9.18
N TYR A 166 -7.11 5.42 -8.78
CA TYR A 166 -5.94 5.92 -8.06
C TYR A 166 -5.88 5.36 -6.63
N LEU A 167 -7.02 5.29 -5.93
CA LEU A 167 -7.10 4.63 -4.63
C LEU A 167 -6.65 3.17 -4.73
N PHE A 168 -7.19 2.42 -5.69
CA PHE A 168 -6.73 1.05 -5.93
C PHE A 168 -5.22 1.00 -6.18
N TYR A 169 -4.69 1.86 -7.07
CA TYR A 169 -3.28 1.90 -7.40
C TYR A 169 -2.39 2.07 -6.17
N LEU A 170 -2.75 2.98 -5.27
CA LEU A 170 -1.93 3.30 -4.11
C LEU A 170 -2.14 2.34 -2.92
N THR A 171 -3.35 1.79 -2.76
CA THR A 171 -3.70 0.96 -1.60
C THR A 171 -3.54 -0.52 -1.85
N PHE A 172 -3.27 -0.97 -3.07
CA PHE A 172 -3.27 -2.38 -3.44
C PHE A 172 -2.37 -3.23 -2.53
N PHE A 173 -3.01 -4.06 -1.69
CA PHE A 173 -2.37 -4.74 -0.57
C PHE A 173 -1.12 -5.57 -0.92
N PRO A 174 -1.00 -6.24 -2.09
CA PRO A 174 0.21 -6.99 -2.41
C PRO A 174 1.44 -6.10 -2.61
N LEU A 175 1.25 -4.84 -2.99
CA LEU A 175 2.33 -3.88 -3.19
C LEU A 175 2.66 -3.09 -1.92
N LEU A 176 1.69 -2.99 -0.98
CA LEU A 176 1.76 -2.09 0.16
C LEU A 176 2.89 -2.42 1.15
N MET A 177 3.16 -3.70 1.42
CA MET A 177 4.14 -4.10 2.44
C MET A 177 5.57 -4.29 1.93
N ALA A 178 5.74 -4.89 0.75
CA ALA A 178 7.05 -5.26 0.22
C ALA A 178 7.06 -5.42 -1.30
N GLY A 179 6.09 -4.83 -1.99
CA GLY A 179 6.01 -4.88 -3.45
C GLY A 179 7.05 -3.95 -4.11
N PRO A 180 7.38 -4.19 -5.38
CA PRO A 180 8.12 -3.22 -6.15
C PRO A 180 7.29 -1.95 -6.30
N ILE A 181 7.92 -0.78 -6.28
CA ILE A 181 7.27 0.49 -6.60
C ILE A 181 6.83 0.44 -8.07
N THR A 182 5.55 0.12 -8.28
CA THR A 182 4.99 -0.04 -9.61
C THR A 182 4.56 1.32 -10.14
N ARG A 183 4.97 1.65 -11.37
CA ARG A 183 4.56 2.90 -11.99
C ARG A 183 3.09 2.88 -12.41
N ALA A 184 2.44 4.03 -12.34
CA ALA A 184 1.04 4.19 -12.74
C ALA A 184 0.83 3.86 -14.22
N GLU A 185 1.79 4.21 -15.09
CA GLU A 185 1.78 3.89 -16.53
C GLU A 185 1.70 2.38 -16.84
N VAL A 186 2.12 1.53 -15.89
CA VAL A 186 2.09 0.08 -16.03
C VAL A 186 0.81 -0.51 -15.40
N LEU A 187 0.50 -0.13 -14.16
CA LEU A 187 -0.58 -0.76 -13.41
C LEU A 187 -1.97 -0.26 -13.83
N ILE A 188 -2.16 1.04 -14.04
CA ILE A 188 -3.48 1.60 -14.36
C ILE A 188 -4.01 1.12 -15.71
N PRO A 189 -3.22 1.06 -16.80
CA PRO A 189 -3.69 0.45 -18.04
C PRO A 189 -4.03 -1.03 -17.90
N GLN A 190 -3.24 -1.81 -17.15
CA GLN A 190 -3.57 -3.22 -16.87
C GLN A 190 -4.89 -3.35 -16.13
N LEU A 191 -5.11 -2.49 -15.14
CA LEU A 191 -6.37 -2.41 -14.42
C LEU A 191 -7.55 -2.13 -15.34
N ARG A 192 -7.38 -1.22 -16.32
CA ARG A 192 -8.44 -0.86 -17.29
C ARG A 192 -8.73 -1.96 -18.29
N HIS A 193 -7.69 -2.70 -18.73
CA HIS A 193 -7.81 -3.71 -19.76
C HIS A 193 -8.18 -5.10 -19.24
N HIS A 194 -7.74 -5.47 -18.03
CA HIS A 194 -7.84 -6.86 -17.56
C HIS A 194 -8.94 -7.13 -16.54
N LEU A 195 -9.44 -6.11 -15.82
CA LEU A 195 -10.51 -6.33 -14.85
C LEU A 195 -11.88 -6.72 -15.43
N PRO A 196 -12.30 -6.26 -16.63
CA PRO A 196 -13.60 -6.68 -17.16
C PRO A 196 -13.61 -8.06 -17.79
N THR A 197 -12.47 -8.67 -18.00
CA THR A 197 -12.31 -9.85 -18.84
C THR A 197 -11.66 -11.02 -18.09
N ALA A 198 -12.16 -11.34 -16.91
CA ALA A 198 -11.87 -12.65 -16.28
C ALA A 198 -12.18 -13.86 -17.20
N THR A 199 -12.91 -13.60 -18.30
CA THR A 199 -13.29 -14.61 -19.31
C THR A 199 -12.31 -14.75 -20.46
N THR A 200 -11.42 -13.81 -20.74
CA THR A 200 -10.61 -13.81 -21.98
C THR A 200 -9.16 -14.27 -21.81
N ARG A 201 -8.60 -14.22 -20.61
CA ARG A 201 -7.31 -14.85 -20.38
C ARG A 201 -7.54 -16.11 -19.55
N LYS A 202 -7.23 -17.27 -20.10
CA LYS A 202 -7.15 -18.54 -19.33
C LYS A 202 -6.11 -18.32 -18.23
N ALA A 203 -6.56 -17.71 -17.11
CA ALA A 203 -5.73 -17.64 -15.92
C ALA A 203 -5.35 -19.08 -15.56
N ASN A 204 -4.08 -19.37 -15.50
CA ASN A 204 -3.62 -20.67 -15.06
C ASN A 204 -3.42 -20.61 -13.53
N PRO A 205 -4.41 -21.07 -12.74
CA PRO A 205 -4.33 -20.97 -11.29
C PRO A 205 -3.17 -21.78 -10.72
N SER A 206 -2.72 -22.82 -11.41
CA SER A 206 -1.59 -23.64 -11.00
C SER A 206 -0.28 -22.82 -11.03
N ILE A 207 -0.08 -21.99 -12.05
CA ILE A 207 1.11 -21.11 -12.12
C ILE A 207 1.06 -20.07 -10.99
N GLY A 208 -0.10 -19.48 -10.74
CA GLY A 208 -0.28 -18.53 -9.63
C GLY A 208 0.03 -19.16 -8.27
N LEU A 209 -0.46 -20.38 -8.04
CA LEU A 209 -0.18 -21.14 -6.82
C LEU A 209 1.31 -21.46 -6.67
N CYS A 210 1.95 -21.93 -7.74
CA CYS A 210 3.40 -22.19 -7.74
C CYS A 210 4.20 -20.92 -7.39
N LEU A 211 3.85 -19.76 -7.95
CA LEU A 211 4.52 -18.48 -7.65
C LEU A 211 4.36 -18.09 -6.18
N ILE A 212 3.17 -18.28 -5.60
CA ILE A 212 2.92 -18.03 -4.18
C ILE A 212 3.77 -18.95 -3.31
N ILE A 213 3.80 -20.27 -3.60
CA ILE A 213 4.58 -21.25 -2.85
C ILE A 213 6.08 -20.92 -2.91
N VAL A 214 6.60 -20.63 -4.10
CA VAL A 214 8.00 -20.24 -4.28
C VAL A 214 8.33 -18.95 -3.51
N GLY A 215 7.44 -17.97 -3.52
CA GLY A 215 7.58 -16.73 -2.74
C GLY A 215 7.63 -16.99 -1.24
N LEU A 216 6.75 -17.85 -0.73
CA LEU A 216 6.70 -18.23 0.70
C LEU A 216 7.96 -18.98 1.12
N ILE A 217 8.45 -19.91 0.29
CA ILE A 217 9.71 -20.62 0.57
C ILE A 217 10.88 -19.65 0.61
N LYS A 218 10.99 -18.72 -0.35
CA LYS A 218 12.03 -17.70 -0.34
C LYS A 218 11.97 -16.83 0.92
N LYS A 219 10.77 -16.44 1.36
CA LYS A 219 10.58 -15.63 2.57
C LYS A 219 10.92 -16.43 3.83
N ALA A 220 10.23 -17.57 4.04
CA ALA A 220 10.31 -18.31 5.31
C ALA A 220 11.64 -19.08 5.47
N VAL A 221 12.17 -19.65 4.39
CA VAL A 221 13.38 -20.51 4.48
C VAL A 221 14.65 -19.72 4.25
N ILE A 222 14.66 -18.79 3.28
CA ILE A 222 15.90 -18.10 2.91
C ILE A 222 16.03 -16.78 3.67
N ALA A 223 15.05 -15.89 3.57
CA ALA A 223 15.17 -14.54 4.10
C ALA A 223 15.15 -14.50 5.63
N ASP A 224 14.22 -15.22 6.26
CA ASP A 224 14.11 -15.23 7.71
C ASP A 224 15.28 -15.97 8.36
N TYR A 225 15.75 -17.07 7.78
CA TYR A 225 16.95 -17.78 8.25
C TYR A 225 18.23 -16.94 8.19
N ILE A 226 18.39 -16.13 7.12
CA ILE A 226 19.55 -15.22 7.00
C ILE A 226 19.42 -14.03 7.97
N ALA A 227 18.19 -13.53 8.21
CA ALA A 227 17.95 -12.44 9.14
C ALA A 227 18.28 -12.84 10.58
N ASP A 228 17.86 -14.03 11.01
CA ASP A 228 18.17 -14.55 12.37
C ASP A 228 19.67 -14.69 12.62
N ARG A 229 20.45 -15.10 11.61
CA ARG A 229 21.91 -15.20 11.73
C ARG A 229 22.64 -13.85 11.85
N LYS A 230 22.02 -12.75 11.41
CA LYS A 230 22.61 -11.40 11.55
C LYS A 230 22.33 -10.77 12.93
N SER A 231 21.38 -11.32 13.68
CA SER A 231 21.01 -10.83 15.02
C SER A 231 21.76 -11.55 16.16
N THR A 232 22.56 -12.55 15.84
CA THR A 232 23.49 -13.25 16.75
C THR A 232 24.91 -12.76 16.51
#